data_2869b448f6c6e3e5c948d454add9c7b3
#
_entry.id   2869b448f6c6e3e5c948d454add9c7b3
#
_cell.length_a   1.000
_cell.length_b   1.000
_cell.length_c   1.000
_cell.angle_alpha   90.00
_cell.angle_beta   90.00
_cell.angle_gamma   90.00
#
_symmetry.space_group_name_H-M   'P 1'
#
loop_
_entity.id
_entity.type
_entity.pdbx_description
1 polymer ?
#
loop_
_entity_poly.entity_id
_entity_poly.type
_entity_poly.pdbx_seq_one_letter_code
_entity_poly.pdbx_strand_id
1 'polypeptide(L)'
;MKHILITGGAGFIGSNAVKYALNLGLTVTVLDSFEHAAVSKVSMEEMGAQVLEVDIQDGQSLERLNKKFDAIIHLAAQVSVPKSIQNPEMNHSININGTEHVLKLAHRNNIDRFIFAS
;
A
#
# COMPACT_ATOMS: atom_id res chain seq x y z
N MET A 1 11.78 3.65 -17.15
CA MET A 1 11.55 4.09 -15.75
C MET A 1 10.74 3.02 -15.04
N LYS A 2 11.14 2.67 -13.83
CA LYS A 2 10.42 1.64 -13.05
C LYS A 2 9.23 2.24 -12.34
N HIS A 3 8.16 1.48 -12.26
CA HIS A 3 6.93 1.84 -11.61
C HIS A 3 6.68 0.89 -10.43
N ILE A 4 6.59 1.43 -9.22
CA ILE A 4 6.36 0.63 -8.02
C ILE A 4 5.04 0.98 -7.37
N LEU A 5 4.43 -0.01 -6.74
CA LEU A 5 3.24 0.15 -5.91
C LEU A 5 3.65 0.08 -4.45
N ILE A 6 3.23 1.05 -3.66
CA ILE A 6 3.46 1.05 -2.21
C ILE A 6 2.11 1.04 -1.51
N THR A 7 1.77 -0.05 -0.86
CA THR A 7 0.58 -0.12 -0.03
C THR A 7 0.90 0.48 1.33
N GLY A 8 -0.03 1.24 1.90
CA GLY A 8 0.23 1.95 3.14
C GLY A 8 1.18 3.13 2.97
N GLY A 9 1.27 3.66 1.75
CA GLY A 9 2.22 4.72 1.42
C GLY A 9 1.93 6.06 2.09
N ALA A 10 0.73 6.26 2.64
CA ALA A 10 0.40 7.50 3.35
C ALA A 10 0.74 7.45 4.84
N GLY A 11 1.17 6.30 5.37
CA GLY A 11 1.62 6.16 6.75
C GLY A 11 2.98 6.81 6.96
N PHE A 12 3.46 6.78 8.22
CA PHE A 12 4.74 7.42 8.56
C PHE A 12 5.91 6.80 7.78
N ILE A 13 6.03 5.47 7.86
CA ILE A 13 7.12 4.76 7.17
C ILE A 13 6.89 4.83 5.66
N GLY A 14 5.65 4.59 5.22
CA GLY A 14 5.31 4.56 3.80
C GLY A 14 5.55 5.88 3.11
N SER A 15 5.20 7.01 3.74
CA SER A 15 5.39 8.33 3.13
C SER A 15 6.85 8.65 2.93
N ASN A 16 7.72 8.20 3.85
CA ASN A 16 9.16 8.37 3.68
C ASN A 16 9.70 7.50 2.56
N ALA A 17 9.18 6.27 2.43
CA ALA A 17 9.54 5.39 1.33
C ALA A 17 9.11 5.98 -0.02
N VAL A 18 7.92 6.58 -0.08
CA VAL A 18 7.44 7.25 -1.30
C VAL A 18 8.36 8.40 -1.69
N LYS A 19 8.72 9.25 -0.75
CA LYS A 19 9.64 10.37 -1.01
C LYS A 19 10.97 9.87 -1.55
N TYR A 20 11.52 8.84 -0.93
CA TYR A 20 12.80 8.28 -1.35
C TYR A 20 12.71 7.73 -2.77
N ALA A 21 11.66 6.97 -3.06
CA ALA A 21 11.47 6.38 -4.39
C ALA A 21 11.31 7.45 -5.47
N LEU A 22 10.52 8.50 -5.18
CA LEU A 22 10.35 9.60 -6.12
C LEU A 22 11.67 10.33 -6.37
N ASN A 23 12.48 10.51 -5.34
CA ASN A 23 13.80 11.16 -5.47
C ASN A 23 14.76 10.33 -6.31
N LEU A 24 14.57 9.01 -6.35
CA LEU A 24 15.35 8.12 -7.23
C LEU A 24 14.86 8.14 -8.68
N GLY A 25 13.81 8.90 -8.98
CA GLY A 25 13.26 8.96 -10.33
C GLY A 25 12.28 7.84 -10.67
N LEU A 26 11.81 7.10 -9.67
CA LEU A 26 10.82 6.05 -9.89
C LEU A 26 9.42 6.64 -10.01
N THR A 27 8.54 5.98 -10.76
CA THR A 27 7.12 6.26 -10.74
C THR A 27 6.50 5.50 -9.60
N VAL A 28 5.74 6.17 -8.75
CA VAL A 28 5.16 5.57 -7.54
C VAL A 28 3.64 5.68 -7.57
N THR A 29 2.96 4.57 -7.35
CA THR A 29 1.54 4.53 -7.07
C THR A 29 1.38 4.15 -5.61
N VAL A 30 0.63 4.95 -4.86
CA VAL A 30 0.30 4.71 -3.46
C VAL A 30 -1.08 4.12 -3.37
N LEU A 31 -1.23 3.06 -2.61
CA LEU A 31 -2.53 2.47 -2.29
C LEU A 31 -2.71 2.54 -0.78
N ASP A 32 -3.73 3.25 -0.33
CA ASP A 32 -3.96 3.49 1.10
C ASP A 32 -5.43 3.79 1.33
N SER A 33 -5.97 3.37 2.46
CA SER A 33 -7.33 3.72 2.86
C SER A 33 -7.41 5.11 3.47
N PHE A 34 -6.28 5.66 3.88
CA PHE A 34 -6.13 6.94 4.58
C PHE A 34 -6.77 6.97 5.97
N GLU A 35 -7.21 5.83 6.49
CA GLU A 35 -7.77 5.73 7.83
C GLU A 35 -6.74 6.10 8.91
N HIS A 36 -5.48 5.70 8.71
CA HIS A 36 -4.38 5.97 9.65
C HIS A 36 -3.24 6.72 8.98
N ALA A 37 -3.58 7.58 8.04
CA ALA A 37 -2.58 8.28 7.25
C ALA A 37 -1.86 9.35 8.06
N ALA A 38 -0.54 9.43 7.88
CA ALA A 38 0.28 10.52 8.39
C ALA A 38 0.33 11.68 7.40
N VAL A 39 0.05 11.40 6.11
CA VAL A 39 0.10 12.38 5.02
C VAL A 39 -1.21 12.29 4.25
N SER A 40 -1.77 13.43 3.89
CA SER A 40 -3.03 13.48 3.15
C SER A 40 -2.86 13.06 1.69
N LYS A 41 -3.97 12.66 1.08
CA LYS A 41 -3.99 12.31 -0.33
C LYS A 41 -3.48 13.45 -1.20
N VAL A 42 -3.93 14.68 -0.93
CA VAL A 42 -3.50 15.86 -1.69
C VAL A 42 -1.99 16.07 -1.58
N SER A 43 -1.43 15.92 -0.38
CA SER A 43 0.01 16.08 -0.19
C SER A 43 0.80 15.01 -0.93
N MET A 44 0.30 13.77 -0.96
CA MET A 44 0.94 12.70 -1.72
C MET A 44 0.94 13.00 -3.22
N GLU A 45 -0.19 13.49 -3.73
CA GLU A 45 -0.29 13.85 -5.14
C GLU A 45 0.62 15.02 -5.49
N GLU A 46 0.75 16.00 -4.59
CA GLU A 46 1.65 17.13 -4.78
C GLU A 46 3.12 16.73 -4.81
N MET A 47 3.48 15.64 -4.13
CA MET A 47 4.83 15.08 -4.19
C MET A 47 5.13 14.43 -5.55
N GLY A 48 4.10 14.10 -6.32
CA GLY A 48 4.26 13.43 -7.61
C GLY A 48 3.81 11.98 -7.63
N ALA A 49 3.24 11.47 -6.54
CA ALA A 49 2.72 10.10 -6.50
C ALA A 49 1.35 10.02 -7.14
N GLN A 50 1.04 8.88 -7.76
CA GLN A 50 -0.31 8.54 -8.13
C GLN A 50 -0.96 7.89 -6.91
N VAL A 51 -2.18 8.27 -6.57
CA VAL A 51 -2.82 7.81 -5.34
C VAL A 51 -4.12 7.10 -5.65
N LEU A 52 -4.25 5.90 -5.09
CA LEU A 52 -5.48 5.11 -5.11
C LEU A 52 -5.96 4.98 -3.68
N GLU A 53 -7.12 5.58 -3.39
CA GLU A 53 -7.72 5.47 -2.07
C GLU A 53 -8.53 4.18 -2.02
N VAL A 54 -7.89 3.12 -1.59
CA VAL A 54 -8.46 1.76 -1.55
C VAL A 54 -8.02 1.09 -0.26
N ASP A 55 -8.96 0.38 0.36
CA ASP A 55 -8.67 -0.48 1.50
C ASP A 55 -8.25 -1.85 0.97
N ILE A 56 -7.11 -2.38 1.43
CA ILE A 56 -6.64 -3.69 0.99
C ILE A 56 -7.59 -4.83 1.39
N GLN A 57 -8.51 -4.59 2.31
CA GLN A 57 -9.55 -5.55 2.65
C GLN A 57 -10.60 -5.66 1.55
N ASP A 58 -10.68 -4.67 0.67
CA ASP A 58 -11.62 -4.68 -0.45
C ASP A 58 -10.98 -5.39 -1.65
N GLY A 59 -11.09 -6.71 -1.67
CA GLY A 59 -10.53 -7.53 -2.74
C GLY A 59 -11.07 -7.19 -4.11
N GLN A 60 -12.33 -6.77 -4.21
CA GLN A 60 -12.93 -6.43 -5.50
C GLN A 60 -12.26 -5.19 -6.12
N SER A 61 -11.95 -4.19 -5.31
CA SER A 61 -11.24 -3.00 -5.80
C SER A 61 -9.84 -3.36 -6.29
N LEU A 62 -9.16 -4.27 -5.60
CA LEU A 62 -7.84 -4.73 -6.03
C LEU A 62 -7.92 -5.57 -7.31
N GLU A 63 -8.97 -6.34 -7.49
CA GLU A 63 -9.18 -7.12 -8.72
C GLU A 63 -9.34 -6.23 -9.95
N ARG A 64 -9.84 -5.02 -9.77
CA ARG A 64 -10.00 -4.06 -10.85
C ARG A 64 -8.70 -3.35 -11.23
N LEU A 65 -7.70 -3.46 -10.38
CA LEU A 65 -6.41 -2.82 -10.61
C LEU A 65 -5.62 -3.67 -11.60
N ASN A 66 -5.60 -3.24 -12.84
CA ASN A 66 -5.02 -4.00 -13.95
C ASN A 66 -3.78 -3.29 -14.49
N LYS A 67 -2.89 -2.88 -13.61
CA LYS A 67 -1.62 -2.27 -13.96
C LYS A 67 -0.48 -3.19 -13.61
N LYS A 68 0.53 -3.18 -14.44
CA LYS A 68 1.76 -3.93 -14.15
C LYS A 68 2.74 -3.00 -13.45
N PHE A 69 3.14 -3.41 -12.26
CA PHE A 69 4.19 -2.72 -11.51
C PHE A 69 5.46 -3.56 -11.57
N ASP A 70 6.60 -2.90 -11.46
CA ASP A 70 7.88 -3.63 -11.41
C ASP A 70 8.12 -4.24 -10.04
N ALA A 71 7.53 -3.65 -9.01
CA ALA A 71 7.63 -4.16 -7.65
C ALA A 71 6.46 -3.67 -6.80
N ILE A 72 6.16 -4.41 -5.74
CA ILE A 72 5.20 -4.00 -4.72
C ILE A 72 5.93 -3.95 -3.38
N ILE A 73 5.78 -2.84 -2.66
CA ILE A 73 6.22 -2.72 -1.28
C ILE A 73 4.96 -2.67 -0.43
N HIS A 74 4.75 -3.71 0.36
CA HIS A 74 3.53 -3.86 1.14
C HIS A 74 3.74 -3.42 2.59
N LEU A 75 3.20 -2.26 2.93
CA LEU A 75 3.28 -1.66 4.26
C LEU A 75 1.92 -1.47 4.92
N ALA A 76 0.84 -1.76 4.19
CA ALA A 76 -0.51 -1.55 4.68
C ALA A 76 -0.89 -2.62 5.71
N ALA A 77 -0.75 -2.27 6.98
CA ALA A 77 -1.10 -3.13 8.09
C ALA A 77 -1.57 -2.27 9.24
N GLN A 78 -2.33 -2.88 10.17
CA GLN A 78 -2.72 -2.17 11.37
C GLN A 78 -1.54 -2.15 12.36
N VAL A 79 -1.06 -0.96 12.68
CA VAL A 79 0.14 -0.79 13.50
C VAL A 79 -0.15 -0.26 14.91
N SER A 80 -1.37 0.16 15.19
CA SER A 80 -1.74 0.69 16.51
C SER A 80 -1.92 -0.44 17.52
N VAL A 81 -1.01 -0.54 18.49
CA VAL A 81 -1.08 -1.58 19.54
C VAL A 81 -2.38 -1.51 20.33
N PRO A 82 -2.82 -0.33 20.82
CA PRO A 82 -4.11 -0.27 21.54
C PRO A 82 -5.28 -0.72 20.69
N LYS A 83 -5.31 -0.34 19.43
CA LYS A 83 -6.37 -0.73 18.51
C LYS A 83 -6.33 -2.22 18.21
N SER A 84 -5.13 -2.79 18.07
CA SER A 84 -4.93 -4.22 17.86
C SER A 84 -5.46 -5.04 19.04
N ILE A 85 -5.26 -4.56 20.27
CA ILE A 85 -5.76 -5.21 21.47
C ILE A 85 -7.28 -5.12 21.53
N GLN A 86 -7.85 -3.96 21.20
CA GLN A 86 -9.31 -3.74 21.26
C GLN A 86 -10.07 -4.48 20.17
N ASN A 87 -9.45 -4.66 18.99
CA ASN A 87 -10.09 -5.29 17.84
C ASN A 87 -9.15 -6.31 17.18
N PRO A 88 -8.92 -7.47 17.83
CA PRO A 88 -8.01 -8.47 17.28
C PRO A 88 -8.48 -9.05 15.95
N GLU A 89 -9.80 -9.16 15.75
CA GLU A 89 -10.35 -9.66 14.48
C GLU A 89 -10.07 -8.68 13.34
N MET A 90 -10.21 -7.39 13.58
CA MET A 90 -9.91 -6.39 12.56
C MET A 90 -8.43 -6.39 12.22
N ASN A 91 -7.56 -6.50 13.23
CA ASN A 91 -6.13 -6.58 13.01
C ASN A 91 -5.77 -7.80 12.17
N HIS A 92 -6.38 -8.95 12.48
CA HIS A 92 -6.19 -10.18 11.72
C HIS A 92 -6.65 -10.01 10.26
N SER A 93 -7.84 -9.41 10.08
CA SER A 93 -8.40 -9.17 8.74
C SER A 93 -7.47 -8.30 7.89
N ILE A 94 -6.97 -7.20 8.43
CA ILE A 94 -6.08 -6.31 7.69
C ILE A 94 -4.76 -7.01 7.37
N ASN A 95 -4.16 -7.67 8.36
CA ASN A 95 -2.82 -8.24 8.21
C ASN A 95 -2.80 -9.52 7.40
N ILE A 96 -3.86 -10.31 7.45
CA ILE A 96 -3.92 -11.60 6.73
C ILE A 96 -4.70 -11.47 5.44
N ASN A 97 -5.96 -11.03 5.50
CA ASN A 97 -6.80 -10.95 4.31
C ASN A 97 -6.30 -9.87 3.35
N GLY A 98 -5.88 -8.72 3.89
CA GLY A 98 -5.34 -7.66 3.06
C GLY A 98 -4.06 -8.09 2.35
N THR A 99 -3.15 -8.73 3.06
CA THR A 99 -1.91 -9.24 2.46
C THR A 99 -2.21 -10.27 1.38
N GLU A 100 -3.17 -11.17 1.63
CA GLU A 100 -3.59 -12.15 0.64
C GLU A 100 -4.11 -11.48 -0.63
N HIS A 101 -4.92 -10.42 -0.49
CA HIS A 101 -5.44 -9.68 -1.64
C HIS A 101 -4.31 -9.06 -2.45
N VAL A 102 -3.31 -8.49 -1.79
CA VAL A 102 -2.17 -7.86 -2.47
C VAL A 102 -1.30 -8.91 -3.15
N LEU A 103 -1.11 -10.08 -2.52
CA LEU A 103 -0.37 -11.18 -3.14
C LEU A 103 -1.09 -11.71 -4.38
N LYS A 104 -2.42 -11.78 -4.35
CA LYS A 104 -3.21 -12.17 -5.52
C LYS A 104 -3.07 -11.16 -6.64
N LEU A 105 -3.03 -9.88 -6.30
CA LEU A 105 -2.77 -8.82 -7.28
C LEU A 105 -1.41 -9.02 -7.94
N ALA A 106 -0.38 -9.30 -7.17
CA ALA A 106 0.96 -9.52 -7.68
C ALA A 106 0.98 -10.71 -8.64
N HIS A 107 0.37 -11.82 -8.25
CA HIS A 107 0.31 -13.02 -9.07
C HIS A 107 -0.45 -12.77 -10.38
N ARG A 108 -1.63 -12.14 -10.28
CA ARG A 108 -2.49 -11.88 -11.44
C ARG A 108 -1.81 -11.00 -12.48
N ASN A 109 -1.02 -10.03 -12.03
CA ASN A 109 -0.37 -9.06 -12.90
C ASN A 109 1.10 -9.40 -13.19
N ASN A 110 1.54 -10.60 -12.83
CA ASN A 110 2.91 -11.10 -13.08
C ASN A 110 3.98 -10.18 -12.50
N ILE A 111 3.80 -9.75 -11.26
CA ILE A 111 4.75 -8.91 -10.55
C ILE A 111 5.71 -9.80 -9.78
N ASP A 112 7.00 -9.75 -10.15
CA ASP A 112 8.01 -10.65 -9.62
C ASP A 112 8.59 -10.23 -8.28
N ARG A 113 8.57 -8.92 -7.98
CA ARG A 113 9.21 -8.40 -6.77
C ARG A 113 8.17 -7.94 -5.78
N PHE A 114 8.15 -8.60 -4.64
CA PHE A 114 7.23 -8.30 -3.56
C PHE A 114 8.02 -8.16 -2.27
N ILE A 115 7.99 -6.97 -1.68
CA ILE A 115 8.67 -6.67 -0.43
C ILE A 115 7.62 -6.49 0.65
N PHE A 116 7.73 -7.30 1.68
CA PHE A 116 6.83 -7.28 2.83
C PHE A 116 7.58 -6.74 4.03
N ALA A 117 7.10 -5.66 4.61
CA ALA A 117 7.68 -5.08 5.81
C ALA A 117 6.92 -5.59 7.04
N SER A 118 7.60 -6.24 7.92
CA SER A 118 7.03 -6.73 9.17
C SER A 118 7.35 -5.78 10.33
#